data_27e6cde5e29b02edd7669e188ee8082a
#
_entry.id   27e6cde5e29b02edd7669e188ee8082a
#
_cell.length_a   1.000
_cell.length_b   1.000
_cell.length_c   1.000
_cell.angle_alpha   90.00
_cell.angle_beta   90.00
_cell.angle_gamma   90.00
#
_symmetry.space_group_name_H-M   'P 1'
#
loop_
_entity.id
_entity.type
_entity.pdbx_description
1 polymer ?
#
loop_
_entity_poly.entity_id
_entity_poly.type
_entity_poly.pdbx_seq_one_letter_code
_entity_poly.pdbx_strand_id
1 'polypeptide(L)'
;MLKWLGRIVATLLVLIAAAGIALYQSDVPRAEAVARYGGPPSKFVTLMSGAVAHYRVHGPDGAPVLLLLHGSNASLHTWEPWAAQLAGDFQVVSVDLPGHGLTGAVPGDDYTQQGMAAFVLEFAAALDLKSFAIGGNSMGGGVAARFVVDNPGIATALVLVDAGGQPSAQPRDPGLGFKLARMPVIQEIIPYLGARMIYEGGLKQAFADDALVTDAMVDRYALLNRVAGTRQATLKRFQAPPDTTLESRAGEIAVPTLILWGAEDQLIPADAAEVWHSKVKGSQLIVYPGIGHIPMEEIPEKSAADTAKFLAAHLTAP
;
A
#
# COMPACT_ATOMS: atom_id res chain seq x y z
N MET A 1 42.80 27.19 16.41
CA MET A 1 41.41 26.78 16.44
C MET A 1 40.84 26.58 15.02
N LEU A 2 40.84 27.57 14.15
CA LEU A 2 40.21 27.50 12.81
C LEU A 2 40.72 26.34 11.92
N LYS A 3 42.03 26.07 11.89
CA LYS A 3 42.65 24.95 11.13
C LYS A 3 42.23 23.57 11.66
N TRP A 4 42.01 23.42 12.97
CA TRP A 4 41.52 22.17 13.57
C TRP A 4 40.05 21.95 13.27
N LEU A 5 39.22 22.98 13.33
CA LEU A 5 37.83 22.93 12.96
C LEU A 5 37.66 22.53 11.48
N GLY A 6 38.46 23.11 10.57
CA GLY A 6 38.48 22.76 9.16
C GLY A 6 38.86 21.28 8.91
N ARG A 7 39.83 20.73 9.67
CA ARG A 7 40.17 19.30 9.56
C ARG A 7 39.07 18.39 10.05
N ILE A 8 38.40 18.72 11.17
CA ILE A 8 37.26 17.95 11.69
C ILE A 8 36.13 17.92 10.66
N VAL A 9 35.74 19.08 10.09
CA VAL A 9 34.70 19.18 9.06
C VAL A 9 35.08 18.36 7.83
N ALA A 10 36.32 18.46 7.34
CA ALA A 10 36.80 17.67 6.20
C ALA A 10 36.74 16.17 6.48
N THR A 11 37.15 15.72 7.67
CA THR A 11 37.09 14.32 8.07
C THR A 11 35.66 13.83 8.13
N LEU A 12 34.73 14.61 8.72
CA LEU A 12 33.29 14.28 8.75
C LEU A 12 32.70 14.16 7.35
N LEU A 13 33.00 15.07 6.43
CA LEU A 13 32.53 15.01 5.05
C LEU A 13 33.06 13.75 4.32
N VAL A 14 34.32 13.38 4.54
CA VAL A 14 34.91 12.15 3.99
C VAL A 14 34.20 10.91 4.55
N LEU A 15 33.92 10.87 5.85
CA LEU A 15 33.23 9.76 6.49
C LEU A 15 31.76 9.66 5.98
N ILE A 16 31.07 10.77 5.83
CA ILE A 16 29.71 10.81 5.27
C ILE A 16 29.72 10.32 3.82
N ALA A 17 30.66 10.78 3.01
CA ALA A 17 30.80 10.31 1.62
C ALA A 17 31.12 8.81 1.55
N ALA A 18 32.04 8.32 2.38
CA ALA A 18 32.37 6.89 2.46
C ALA A 18 31.18 6.04 2.90
N ALA A 19 30.43 6.48 3.91
CA ALA A 19 29.19 5.83 4.33
C ALA A 19 28.14 5.84 3.22
N GLY A 20 27.96 6.97 2.52
CA GLY A 20 27.06 7.08 1.37
C GLY A 20 27.40 6.08 0.25
N ILE A 21 28.70 5.95 -0.09
CA ILE A 21 29.17 4.97 -1.08
C ILE A 21 28.92 3.53 -0.61
N ALA A 22 29.19 3.23 0.66
CA ALA A 22 29.02 1.89 1.23
C ALA A 22 27.54 1.47 1.31
N LEU A 23 26.64 2.41 1.54
CA LEU A 23 25.19 2.19 1.65
C LEU A 23 24.45 2.33 0.31
N TYR A 24 25.14 2.82 -0.73
CA TYR A 24 24.48 3.04 -2.03
C TYR A 24 24.00 1.73 -2.64
N GLN A 25 22.76 1.74 -3.08
CA GLN A 25 22.13 0.63 -3.78
C GLN A 25 21.46 1.14 -5.07
N SER A 26 21.94 0.67 -6.21
CA SER A 26 21.38 0.98 -7.52
C SER A 26 19.93 0.48 -7.66
N ASP A 27 19.23 1.00 -8.65
CA ASP A 27 17.97 0.42 -9.07
C ASP A 27 18.16 -1.02 -9.58
N VAL A 28 17.11 -1.82 -9.44
CA VAL A 28 17.04 -3.19 -9.95
C VAL A 28 16.32 -3.16 -11.30
N PRO A 29 16.88 -3.77 -12.35
CA PRO A 29 16.17 -3.90 -13.63
C PRO A 29 14.82 -4.62 -13.42
N ARG A 30 13.75 -4.12 -14.04
CA ARG A 30 12.42 -4.74 -13.95
C ARG A 30 12.45 -6.23 -14.32
N ALA A 31 13.24 -6.61 -15.34
CA ALA A 31 13.37 -8.00 -15.76
C ALA A 31 13.89 -8.93 -14.66
N GLU A 32 14.83 -8.45 -13.81
CA GLU A 32 15.34 -9.20 -12.66
C GLU A 32 14.25 -9.37 -11.59
N ALA A 33 13.51 -8.32 -11.29
CA ALA A 33 12.42 -8.39 -10.33
C ALA A 33 11.29 -9.33 -10.83
N VAL A 34 10.95 -9.28 -12.12
CA VAL A 34 9.99 -10.19 -12.76
C VAL A 34 10.48 -11.63 -12.70
N ALA A 35 11.76 -11.89 -12.97
CA ALA A 35 12.32 -13.25 -12.88
C ALA A 35 12.20 -13.83 -11.45
N ARG A 36 12.27 -12.98 -10.42
CA ARG A 36 12.23 -13.40 -9.02
C ARG A 36 10.80 -13.50 -8.45
N TYR A 37 9.90 -12.57 -8.81
CA TYR A 37 8.57 -12.42 -8.19
C TYR A 37 7.41 -12.49 -9.18
N GLY A 38 7.67 -12.51 -10.48
CA GLY A 38 6.66 -12.51 -11.54
C GLY A 38 6.32 -13.90 -12.09
N GLY A 39 6.78 -14.99 -11.43
CA GLY A 39 6.37 -16.35 -11.76
C GLY A 39 4.89 -16.61 -11.42
N PRO A 40 4.32 -17.75 -11.88
CA PRO A 40 2.93 -18.10 -11.57
C PRO A 40 2.63 -17.99 -10.07
N PRO A 41 1.45 -17.45 -9.67
CA PRO A 41 0.27 -17.14 -10.49
C PRO A 41 0.25 -15.69 -11.05
N SER A 42 1.40 -14.99 -11.10
CA SER A 42 1.49 -13.62 -11.59
C SER A 42 1.06 -13.51 -13.05
N LYS A 43 0.28 -12.47 -13.34
CA LYS A 43 -0.21 -12.09 -14.66
C LYS A 43 0.09 -10.62 -14.93
N PHE A 44 0.11 -10.23 -16.20
CA PHE A 44 0.31 -8.86 -16.64
C PHE A 44 -0.74 -8.49 -17.67
N VAL A 45 -1.27 -7.27 -17.60
CA VAL A 45 -2.20 -6.72 -18.59
C VAL A 45 -1.80 -5.30 -18.95
N THR A 46 -1.83 -4.98 -20.24
CA THR A 46 -1.59 -3.60 -20.71
C THR A 46 -2.91 -2.84 -20.68
N LEU A 47 -2.92 -1.71 -20.00
CA LEU A 47 -4.07 -0.82 -19.86
C LEU A 47 -4.13 0.17 -21.04
N MET A 48 -5.26 0.87 -21.18
CA MET A 48 -5.46 1.89 -22.24
C MET A 48 -4.46 3.04 -22.14
N SER A 49 -4.07 3.41 -20.91
CA SER A 49 -2.99 4.39 -20.64
C SER A 49 -1.60 3.94 -21.08
N GLY A 50 -1.43 2.67 -21.47
CA GLY A 50 -0.14 2.05 -21.76
C GLY A 50 0.59 1.53 -20.50
N ALA A 51 0.02 1.67 -19.31
CA ALA A 51 0.56 1.05 -18.11
C ALA A 51 0.46 -0.47 -18.21
N VAL A 52 1.48 -1.19 -17.69
CA VAL A 52 1.47 -2.66 -17.63
C VAL A 52 1.23 -3.07 -16.19
N ALA A 53 -0.02 -3.39 -15.86
CA ALA A 53 -0.41 -3.79 -14.53
C ALA A 53 0.00 -5.23 -14.22
N HIS A 54 0.68 -5.45 -13.10
CA HIS A 54 0.95 -6.76 -12.53
C HIS A 54 -0.14 -7.13 -11.54
N TYR A 55 -0.69 -8.33 -11.66
CA TYR A 55 -1.77 -8.80 -10.80
C TYR A 55 -1.73 -10.31 -10.58
N ARG A 56 -2.48 -10.77 -9.58
CA ARG A 56 -2.73 -12.20 -9.31
C ARG A 56 -4.22 -12.44 -9.16
N VAL A 57 -4.64 -13.66 -9.52
CA VAL A 57 -6.01 -14.12 -9.35
C VAL A 57 -5.98 -15.45 -8.64
N HIS A 58 -6.74 -15.58 -7.57
CA HIS A 58 -6.91 -16.80 -6.81
C HIS A 58 -8.41 -17.11 -6.66
N GLY A 59 -8.76 -18.38 -6.62
CA GLY A 59 -10.15 -18.83 -6.48
C GLY A 59 -10.83 -19.17 -7.81
N PRO A 60 -12.06 -19.70 -7.76
CA PRO A 60 -12.74 -20.21 -8.92
C PRO A 60 -13.27 -19.08 -9.82
N ASP A 61 -13.25 -19.34 -11.12
CA ASP A 61 -13.91 -18.48 -12.10
C ASP A 61 -15.42 -18.41 -11.82
N GLY A 62 -15.98 -17.21 -11.91
CA GLY A 62 -17.41 -16.95 -11.67
C GLY A 62 -17.79 -16.80 -10.18
N ALA A 63 -16.87 -16.97 -9.24
CA ALA A 63 -17.11 -16.58 -7.86
C ALA A 63 -17.17 -15.05 -7.71
N PRO A 64 -17.85 -14.53 -6.66
CA PRO A 64 -17.85 -13.09 -6.39
C PRO A 64 -16.42 -12.54 -6.30
N VAL A 65 -16.15 -11.45 -7.01
CA VAL A 65 -14.80 -10.87 -7.08
C VAL A 65 -14.53 -9.96 -5.89
N LEU A 66 -13.36 -10.13 -5.27
CA LEU A 66 -12.76 -9.21 -4.30
C LEU A 66 -11.46 -8.66 -4.88
N LEU A 67 -11.46 -7.37 -5.25
CA LEU A 67 -10.27 -6.65 -5.73
C LEU A 67 -9.54 -6.00 -4.56
N LEU A 68 -8.24 -6.30 -4.39
CA LEU A 68 -7.44 -5.88 -3.24
C LEU A 68 -6.27 -4.97 -3.65
N LEU A 69 -6.16 -3.83 -2.96
CA LEU A 69 -5.18 -2.77 -3.17
C LEU A 69 -4.23 -2.66 -1.98
N HIS A 70 -2.93 -2.79 -2.22
CA HIS A 70 -1.91 -2.76 -1.17
C HIS A 70 -1.56 -1.35 -0.68
N GLY A 71 -0.87 -1.29 0.46
CA GLY A 71 -0.39 -0.05 1.08
C GLY A 71 0.85 0.56 0.40
N SER A 72 1.27 1.71 0.90
CA SER A 72 2.49 2.40 0.46
C SER A 72 3.73 1.51 0.67
N ASN A 73 4.63 1.51 -0.30
CA ASN A 73 5.86 0.70 -0.33
C ASN A 73 5.65 -0.81 -0.28
N ALA A 74 4.40 -1.29 -0.22
CA ALA A 74 4.06 -2.71 -0.31
C ALA A 74 3.89 -3.15 -1.78
N SER A 75 3.38 -4.34 -1.98
CA SER A 75 3.01 -4.91 -3.27
C SER A 75 1.83 -5.86 -3.07
N LEU A 76 1.27 -6.38 -4.13
CA LEU A 76 0.15 -7.34 -4.08
C LEU A 76 0.42 -8.57 -3.18
N HIS A 77 1.69 -8.88 -2.90
CA HIS A 77 2.08 -10.02 -2.06
C HIS A 77 1.60 -9.90 -0.61
N THR A 78 1.29 -8.70 -0.12
CA THR A 78 0.69 -8.47 1.21
C THR A 78 -0.67 -9.18 1.34
N TRP A 79 -1.32 -9.47 0.21
CA TRP A 79 -2.63 -10.11 0.15
C TRP A 79 -2.58 -11.63 -0.02
N GLU A 80 -1.38 -12.23 -0.17
CA GLU A 80 -1.25 -13.69 -0.34
C GLU A 80 -1.84 -14.49 0.83
N PRO A 81 -1.64 -14.08 2.11
CA PRO A 81 -2.26 -14.79 3.23
C PRO A 81 -3.80 -14.74 3.17
N TRP A 82 -4.39 -13.61 2.77
CA TRP A 82 -5.84 -13.51 2.58
C TRP A 82 -6.32 -14.31 1.36
N ALA A 83 -5.60 -14.26 0.25
CA ALA A 83 -5.95 -15.04 -0.93
C ALA A 83 -6.01 -16.54 -0.63
N ALA A 84 -5.08 -17.04 0.18
CA ALA A 84 -5.08 -18.44 0.62
C ALA A 84 -6.32 -18.81 1.44
N GLN A 85 -6.88 -17.89 2.23
CA GLN A 85 -8.06 -18.13 3.06
C GLN A 85 -9.37 -17.93 2.30
N LEU A 86 -9.41 -16.94 1.38
CA LEU A 86 -10.65 -16.48 0.74
C LEU A 86 -10.94 -17.17 -0.61
N ALA A 87 -9.92 -17.77 -1.24
CA ALA A 87 -10.04 -18.36 -2.57
C ALA A 87 -10.99 -19.55 -2.69
N GLY A 88 -11.52 -20.05 -1.57
CA GLY A 88 -12.58 -21.08 -1.59
C GLY A 88 -13.93 -20.54 -2.03
N ASP A 89 -14.23 -19.30 -1.64
CA ASP A 89 -15.56 -18.69 -1.79
C ASP A 89 -15.55 -17.47 -2.73
N PHE A 90 -14.39 -16.85 -2.95
CA PHE A 90 -14.24 -15.62 -3.72
C PHE A 90 -13.16 -15.77 -4.80
N GLN A 91 -13.34 -15.04 -5.90
CA GLN A 91 -12.24 -14.76 -6.82
C GLN A 91 -11.47 -13.54 -6.30
N VAL A 92 -10.33 -13.79 -5.64
CA VAL A 92 -9.48 -12.74 -5.08
C VAL A 92 -8.53 -12.24 -6.14
N VAL A 93 -8.67 -10.98 -6.52
CA VAL A 93 -7.81 -10.27 -7.47
C VAL A 93 -6.98 -9.27 -6.70
N SER A 94 -5.66 -9.40 -6.73
CA SER A 94 -4.73 -8.43 -6.15
C SER A 94 -3.88 -7.78 -7.23
N VAL A 95 -3.65 -6.48 -7.16
CA VAL A 95 -2.93 -5.71 -8.19
C VAL A 95 -1.85 -4.83 -7.56
N ASP A 96 -0.69 -4.73 -8.22
CA ASP A 96 0.31 -3.72 -7.89
C ASP A 96 -0.12 -2.36 -8.40
N LEU A 97 -0.28 -1.39 -7.50
CA LEU A 97 -0.64 -0.01 -7.83
C LEU A 97 0.51 0.72 -8.57
N PRO A 98 0.23 1.82 -9.31
CA PRO A 98 1.24 2.66 -9.93
C PRO A 98 2.40 3.02 -9.01
N GLY A 99 3.63 2.87 -9.50
CA GLY A 99 4.85 3.15 -8.75
C GLY A 99 5.24 2.06 -7.74
N HIS A 100 4.60 0.88 -7.77
CA HIS A 100 4.86 -0.22 -6.82
C HIS A 100 5.03 -1.56 -7.53
N GLY A 101 5.66 -2.49 -6.80
CA GLY A 101 5.79 -3.89 -7.20
C GLY A 101 6.34 -4.08 -8.61
N LEU A 102 5.71 -4.97 -9.38
CA LEU A 102 6.08 -5.22 -10.78
C LEU A 102 5.28 -4.39 -11.79
N THR A 103 4.25 -3.67 -11.38
CA THR A 103 3.66 -2.59 -12.19
C THR A 103 4.69 -1.48 -12.40
N GLY A 104 5.35 -1.04 -11.32
CA GLY A 104 6.41 -0.04 -11.39
C GLY A 104 5.90 1.33 -11.85
N ALA A 105 6.78 2.12 -12.44
CA ALA A 105 6.44 3.43 -12.99
C ALA A 105 5.45 3.31 -14.16
N VAL A 106 4.50 4.24 -14.23
CA VAL A 106 3.45 4.26 -15.26
C VAL A 106 3.55 5.50 -16.15
N PRO A 107 3.05 5.44 -17.39
CA PRO A 107 2.95 6.62 -18.25
C PRO A 107 2.13 7.73 -17.57
N GLY A 108 2.53 8.99 -17.78
CA GLY A 108 1.85 10.15 -17.21
C GLY A 108 2.25 10.49 -15.78
N ASP A 109 2.93 9.61 -15.07
CA ASP A 109 3.49 9.86 -13.72
C ASP A 109 2.46 10.37 -12.70
N ASP A 110 1.19 9.99 -12.84
CA ASP A 110 0.16 10.35 -11.88
C ASP A 110 0.08 9.30 -10.75
N TYR A 111 0.72 9.63 -9.64
CA TYR A 111 0.74 8.82 -8.43
C TYR A 111 -0.13 9.42 -7.32
N THR A 112 -1.03 10.33 -7.66
CA THR A 112 -2.04 10.86 -6.74
C THR A 112 -3.07 9.78 -6.40
N GLN A 113 -3.81 9.96 -5.34
CA GLN A 113 -4.90 9.05 -4.97
C GLN A 113 -5.96 8.96 -6.08
N GLN A 114 -6.25 10.07 -6.76
CA GLN A 114 -7.15 10.13 -7.90
C GLN A 114 -6.59 9.39 -9.12
N GLY A 115 -5.31 9.58 -9.46
CA GLY A 115 -4.65 8.87 -10.55
C GLY A 115 -4.60 7.35 -10.32
N MET A 116 -4.36 6.94 -9.08
CA MET A 116 -4.42 5.51 -8.71
C MET A 116 -5.84 4.94 -8.80
N ALA A 117 -6.87 5.69 -8.42
CA ALA A 117 -8.26 5.27 -8.58
C ALA A 117 -8.66 5.16 -10.06
N ALA A 118 -8.19 6.07 -10.91
CA ALA A 118 -8.36 5.99 -12.37
C ALA A 118 -7.65 4.76 -12.97
N PHE A 119 -6.43 4.45 -12.51
CA PHE A 119 -5.73 3.22 -12.89
C PHE A 119 -6.54 1.97 -12.51
N VAL A 120 -7.15 1.94 -11.31
CA VAL A 120 -8.00 0.82 -10.87
C VAL A 120 -9.22 0.67 -11.78
N LEU A 121 -9.81 1.77 -12.24
CA LEU A 121 -10.93 1.74 -13.19
C LEU A 121 -10.50 1.15 -14.55
N GLU A 122 -9.37 1.57 -15.11
CA GLU A 122 -8.82 0.98 -16.33
C GLU A 122 -8.47 -0.50 -16.16
N PHE A 123 -7.90 -0.87 -15.00
CA PHE A 123 -7.57 -2.25 -14.67
C PHE A 123 -8.82 -3.12 -14.60
N ALA A 124 -9.86 -2.67 -13.91
CA ALA A 124 -11.13 -3.38 -13.84
C ALA A 124 -11.75 -3.57 -15.24
N ALA A 125 -11.71 -2.53 -16.07
CA ALA A 125 -12.19 -2.61 -17.45
C ALA A 125 -11.37 -3.60 -18.31
N ALA A 126 -10.05 -3.63 -18.15
CA ALA A 126 -9.16 -4.54 -18.89
C ALA A 126 -9.40 -6.02 -18.54
N LEU A 127 -9.93 -6.30 -17.35
CA LEU A 127 -10.30 -7.65 -16.88
C LEU A 127 -11.80 -7.95 -17.01
N ASP A 128 -12.58 -7.06 -17.64
CA ASP A 128 -14.07 -7.13 -17.75
C ASP A 128 -14.77 -7.27 -16.38
N LEU A 129 -14.19 -6.70 -15.32
CA LEU A 129 -14.81 -6.68 -13.98
C LEU A 129 -15.86 -5.57 -13.93
N LYS A 130 -17.12 -5.93 -14.04
CA LYS A 130 -18.26 -4.97 -14.09
C LYS A 130 -18.82 -4.65 -12.71
N SER A 131 -18.70 -5.58 -11.77
CA SER A 131 -19.26 -5.47 -10.43
C SER A 131 -18.41 -6.32 -9.49
N PHE A 132 -17.87 -5.73 -8.43
CA PHE A 132 -16.94 -6.41 -7.51
C PHE A 132 -16.91 -5.72 -6.14
N ALA A 133 -16.56 -6.49 -5.10
CA ALA A 133 -16.12 -5.88 -3.85
C ALA A 133 -14.69 -5.35 -4.01
N ILE A 134 -14.39 -4.21 -3.40
CA ILE A 134 -13.05 -3.64 -3.41
C ILE A 134 -12.56 -3.46 -1.97
N GLY A 135 -11.28 -3.76 -1.75
CA GLY A 135 -10.66 -3.54 -0.45
C GLY A 135 -9.25 -3.01 -0.58
N GLY A 136 -8.76 -2.41 0.49
CA GLY A 136 -7.39 -1.92 0.48
C GLY A 136 -6.85 -1.61 1.86
N ASN A 137 -5.51 -1.74 1.98
CA ASN A 137 -4.79 -1.39 3.18
C ASN A 137 -4.13 -0.02 3.04
N SER A 138 -4.14 0.79 4.10
CA SER A 138 -3.38 2.03 4.18
C SER A 138 -3.67 2.97 2.99
N MET A 139 -2.67 3.31 2.19
CA MET A 139 -2.81 4.05 0.94
C MET A 139 -3.85 3.38 0.01
N GLY A 140 -3.79 2.05 -0.15
CA GLY A 140 -4.73 1.30 -0.98
C GLY A 140 -6.18 1.38 -0.48
N GLY A 141 -6.38 1.48 0.84
CA GLY A 141 -7.70 1.74 1.43
C GLY A 141 -8.26 3.10 1.05
N GLY A 142 -7.41 4.14 1.09
CA GLY A 142 -7.78 5.46 0.59
C GLY A 142 -8.10 5.46 -0.91
N VAL A 143 -7.31 4.72 -1.72
CA VAL A 143 -7.58 4.56 -3.16
C VAL A 143 -8.88 3.80 -3.41
N ALA A 144 -9.17 2.74 -2.65
CA ALA A 144 -10.41 1.98 -2.75
C ALA A 144 -11.64 2.86 -2.41
N ALA A 145 -11.56 3.62 -1.31
CA ALA A 145 -12.62 4.56 -0.94
C ALA A 145 -12.81 5.65 -1.99
N ARG A 146 -11.71 6.20 -2.54
CA ARG A 146 -11.75 7.18 -3.64
C ARG A 146 -12.40 6.59 -4.88
N PHE A 147 -12.04 5.36 -5.25
CA PHE A 147 -12.65 4.65 -6.37
C PHE A 147 -14.17 4.53 -6.21
N VAL A 148 -14.64 4.14 -5.02
CA VAL A 148 -16.10 3.98 -4.74
C VAL A 148 -16.83 5.31 -4.86
N VAL A 149 -16.26 6.39 -4.34
CA VAL A 149 -16.86 7.73 -4.39
C VAL A 149 -16.91 8.27 -5.82
N ASP A 150 -15.86 8.05 -6.62
CA ASP A 150 -15.78 8.59 -7.99
C ASP A 150 -16.51 7.72 -9.03
N ASN A 151 -16.79 6.43 -8.71
CA ASN A 151 -17.39 5.47 -9.63
C ASN A 151 -18.60 4.78 -8.98
N PRO A 152 -19.68 5.51 -8.67
CA PRO A 152 -20.85 4.95 -8.01
C PRO A 152 -21.49 3.84 -8.87
N GLY A 153 -21.86 2.73 -8.21
CA GLY A 153 -22.54 1.59 -8.84
C GLY A 153 -21.60 0.51 -9.42
N ILE A 154 -20.27 0.68 -9.39
CA ILE A 154 -19.32 -0.36 -9.81
C ILE A 154 -18.99 -1.28 -8.62
N ALA A 155 -18.57 -0.71 -7.49
CA ALA A 155 -18.29 -1.50 -6.31
C ALA A 155 -19.58 -1.95 -5.61
N THR A 156 -19.61 -3.21 -5.16
CA THR A 156 -20.73 -3.82 -4.43
C THR A 156 -20.53 -3.80 -2.92
N ALA A 157 -19.29 -3.74 -2.46
CA ALA A 157 -18.90 -3.59 -1.06
C ALA A 157 -17.51 -2.97 -0.98
N LEU A 158 -17.18 -2.38 0.18
CA LEU A 158 -15.89 -1.77 0.47
C LEU A 158 -15.29 -2.39 1.74
N VAL A 159 -14.00 -2.75 1.70
CA VAL A 159 -13.23 -3.22 2.87
C VAL A 159 -12.04 -2.29 3.09
N LEU A 160 -12.06 -1.58 4.20
CA LEU A 160 -11.00 -0.66 4.61
C LEU A 160 -10.15 -1.32 5.69
N VAL A 161 -8.86 -1.51 5.41
CA VAL A 161 -7.90 -2.12 6.35
C VAL A 161 -6.86 -1.07 6.72
N ASP A 162 -6.91 -0.55 7.94
CA ASP A 162 -6.01 0.52 8.43
C ASP A 162 -5.87 1.66 7.40
N ALA A 163 -7.00 2.11 6.88
CA ALA A 163 -7.08 2.88 5.63
C ALA A 163 -6.68 4.34 5.79
N GLY A 164 -5.85 4.85 4.89
CA GLY A 164 -5.63 6.29 4.73
C GLY A 164 -6.88 7.03 4.21
N GLY A 165 -6.84 8.36 4.19
CA GLY A 165 -7.90 9.20 3.62
C GLY A 165 -8.82 9.88 4.64
N GLN A 166 -8.67 9.55 5.93
CA GLN A 166 -9.27 10.33 7.01
C GLN A 166 -8.18 10.81 7.98
N PRO A 167 -8.36 11.98 8.60
CA PRO A 167 -7.43 12.47 9.60
C PRO A 167 -7.56 11.67 10.90
N SER A 168 -6.44 11.50 11.60
CA SER A 168 -6.45 11.12 13.01
C SER A 168 -6.66 12.36 13.88
N ALA A 169 -7.46 12.25 14.94
CA ALA A 169 -7.60 13.28 15.95
C ALA A 169 -6.32 13.44 16.77
N GLN A 170 -5.45 12.43 16.77
CA GLN A 170 -4.17 12.41 17.46
C GLN A 170 -3.01 12.20 16.47
N PRO A 171 -2.73 13.16 15.58
CA PRO A 171 -1.66 13.01 14.61
C PRO A 171 -0.33 12.82 15.34
N ARG A 172 0.39 11.76 15.00
CA ARG A 172 1.72 11.49 15.57
C ARG A 172 2.77 12.40 14.92
N ASP A 173 3.74 12.86 15.71
CA ASP A 173 4.93 13.51 15.13
C ASP A 173 5.70 12.44 14.32
N PRO A 174 5.89 12.64 13.01
CA PRO A 174 6.58 11.67 12.17
C PRO A 174 8.06 11.48 12.53
N GLY A 175 8.56 12.22 13.54
CA GLY A 175 9.92 12.15 14.01
C GLY A 175 10.94 12.88 13.11
N LEU A 176 12.14 13.09 13.67
CA LEU A 176 13.20 13.85 13.00
C LEU A 176 13.67 13.18 11.71
N GLY A 177 13.77 11.84 11.68
CA GLY A 177 14.19 11.10 10.49
C GLY A 177 13.29 11.34 9.29
N PHE A 178 11.96 11.32 9.49
CA PHE A 178 10.99 11.59 8.43
C PHE A 178 11.03 13.08 8.00
N LYS A 179 11.21 14.01 8.94
CA LYS A 179 11.37 15.44 8.61
C LYS A 179 12.62 15.67 7.77
N LEU A 180 13.74 15.04 8.11
CA LEU A 180 14.98 15.10 7.33
C LEU A 180 14.80 14.49 5.93
N ALA A 181 14.14 13.32 5.84
CA ALA A 181 13.89 12.64 4.57
C ALA A 181 13.05 13.48 3.59
N ARG A 182 12.32 14.48 4.06
CA ARG A 182 11.55 15.42 3.23
C ARG A 182 12.32 16.67 2.83
N MET A 183 13.56 16.87 3.29
CA MET A 183 14.38 18.02 2.86
C MET A 183 14.78 17.86 1.38
N PRO A 184 14.74 18.92 0.57
CA PRO A 184 14.86 18.85 -0.90
C PRO A 184 16.07 18.08 -1.42
N VAL A 185 17.24 18.19 -0.79
CA VAL A 185 18.44 17.43 -1.22
C VAL A 185 18.44 16.01 -0.66
N ILE A 186 17.97 15.85 0.56
CA ILE A 186 18.03 14.58 1.29
C ILE A 186 17.02 13.58 0.69
N GLN A 187 15.83 14.04 0.31
CA GLN A 187 14.80 13.20 -0.33
C GLN A 187 15.25 12.55 -1.64
N GLU A 188 16.20 13.18 -2.37
CA GLU A 188 16.75 12.64 -3.62
C GLU A 188 17.81 11.55 -3.37
N ILE A 189 18.44 11.55 -2.21
CA ILE A 189 19.57 10.69 -1.89
C ILE A 189 19.17 9.49 -1.02
N ILE A 190 18.35 9.73 0.01
CA ILE A 190 17.95 8.69 0.98
C ILE A 190 17.38 7.43 0.31
N PRO A 191 16.53 7.49 -0.72
CA PRO A 191 15.98 6.30 -1.36
C PRO A 191 17.04 5.34 -1.92
N TYR A 192 18.26 5.83 -2.16
CA TYR A 192 19.38 5.04 -2.68
C TYR A 192 20.30 4.47 -1.60
N LEU A 193 20.05 4.77 -0.32
CA LEU A 193 20.92 4.36 0.79
C LEU A 193 20.23 3.30 1.66
N GLY A 194 20.92 2.16 1.88
CA GLY A 194 20.54 1.19 2.89
C GLY A 194 19.11 0.66 2.80
N ALA A 195 18.56 0.40 1.60
CA ALA A 195 17.18 0.04 1.39
C ALA A 195 16.70 -1.08 2.34
N ARG A 196 17.49 -2.16 2.52
CA ARG A 196 17.09 -3.27 3.41
C ARG A 196 16.83 -2.80 4.85
N MET A 197 17.69 -1.96 5.41
CA MET A 197 17.51 -1.41 6.78
C MET A 197 16.28 -0.51 6.88
N ILE A 198 16.02 0.31 5.86
CA ILE A 198 14.88 1.22 5.82
C ILE A 198 13.58 0.40 5.80
N TYR A 199 13.49 -0.62 4.94
CA TYR A 199 12.27 -1.45 4.82
C TYR A 199 12.09 -2.39 6.02
N GLU A 200 13.17 -2.91 6.62
CA GLU A 200 13.09 -3.65 7.88
C GLU A 200 12.53 -2.78 9.01
N GLY A 201 13.04 -1.57 9.17
CA GLY A 201 12.52 -0.62 10.16
C GLY A 201 11.06 -0.23 9.91
N GLY A 202 10.68 -0.03 8.64
CA GLY A 202 9.29 0.25 8.26
C GLY A 202 8.35 -0.91 8.54
N LEU A 203 8.77 -2.15 8.28
CA LEU A 203 7.99 -3.35 8.58
C LEU A 203 7.81 -3.53 10.09
N LYS A 204 8.88 -3.39 10.88
CA LYS A 204 8.80 -3.45 12.35
C LYS A 204 7.89 -2.36 12.94
N GLN A 205 7.77 -1.22 12.28
CA GLN A 205 6.80 -0.20 12.69
C GLN A 205 5.37 -0.56 12.26
N ALA A 206 5.20 -1.33 11.18
CA ALA A 206 3.89 -1.74 10.69
C ALA A 206 3.31 -2.93 11.46
N PHE A 207 4.16 -3.86 11.92
CA PHE A 207 3.77 -4.98 12.76
C PHE A 207 3.72 -4.58 14.24
N ALA A 208 2.80 -5.14 15.01
CA ALA A 208 2.84 -5.04 16.48
C ALA A 208 3.85 -6.02 17.08
N ASP A 209 4.02 -7.19 16.43
CA ASP A 209 5.02 -8.19 16.81
C ASP A 209 6.16 -8.25 15.79
N ASP A 210 7.31 -7.69 16.14
CA ASP A 210 8.53 -7.70 15.31
C ASP A 210 8.99 -9.12 14.91
N ALA A 211 8.63 -10.16 15.67
CA ALA A 211 9.00 -11.53 15.38
C ALA A 211 8.35 -12.09 14.09
N LEU A 212 7.28 -11.47 13.63
CA LEU A 212 6.61 -11.82 12.37
C LEU A 212 7.34 -11.26 11.14
N VAL A 213 8.26 -10.31 11.32
CA VAL A 213 9.04 -9.70 10.23
C VAL A 213 10.16 -10.64 9.82
N THR A 214 9.97 -11.39 8.74
CA THR A 214 10.96 -12.33 8.24
C THR A 214 11.96 -11.69 7.29
N ASP A 215 13.19 -12.25 7.21
CA ASP A 215 14.20 -11.83 6.23
C ASP A 215 13.69 -11.87 4.78
N ALA A 216 12.91 -12.90 4.43
CA ALA A 216 12.33 -13.02 3.09
C ALA A 216 11.35 -11.88 2.77
N MET A 217 10.57 -11.44 3.77
CA MET A 217 9.67 -10.28 3.65
C MET A 217 10.49 -9.00 3.45
N VAL A 218 11.50 -8.75 4.29
CA VAL A 218 12.38 -7.58 4.18
C VAL A 218 13.07 -7.53 2.81
N ASP A 219 13.60 -8.66 2.34
CA ASP A 219 14.27 -8.75 1.04
C ASP A 219 13.30 -8.46 -0.13
N ARG A 220 12.05 -8.95 -0.05
CA ARG A 220 11.01 -8.66 -1.04
C ARG A 220 10.67 -7.17 -1.09
N TYR A 221 10.40 -6.56 0.06
CA TYR A 221 10.13 -5.14 0.14
C TYR A 221 11.31 -4.30 -0.38
N ALA A 222 12.54 -4.62 0.08
CA ALA A 222 13.73 -3.92 -0.35
C ALA A 222 14.00 -4.04 -1.85
N LEU A 223 13.76 -5.21 -2.46
CA LEU A 223 13.98 -5.41 -3.89
C LEU A 223 12.91 -4.70 -4.73
N LEU A 224 11.62 -4.91 -4.42
CA LEU A 224 10.52 -4.36 -5.23
C LEU A 224 10.48 -2.83 -5.20
N ASN A 225 10.84 -2.21 -4.08
CA ASN A 225 10.97 -0.75 -4.00
C ASN A 225 12.23 -0.19 -4.67
N ARG A 226 13.13 -1.05 -5.15
CA ARG A 226 14.29 -0.68 -5.95
C ARG A 226 14.11 -0.94 -7.44
N VAL A 227 12.97 -1.46 -7.87
CA VAL A 227 12.68 -1.61 -9.31
C VAL A 227 12.81 -0.25 -9.98
N ALA A 228 13.48 -0.22 -11.14
CA ALA A 228 13.76 1.01 -11.87
C ALA A 228 12.50 1.86 -12.06
N GLY A 229 12.55 3.12 -11.67
CA GLY A 229 11.44 4.07 -11.70
C GLY A 229 10.57 4.12 -10.43
N THR A 230 10.59 3.09 -9.57
CA THR A 230 9.75 3.04 -8.35
C THR A 230 10.14 4.14 -7.35
N ARG A 231 11.44 4.40 -7.16
CA ARG A 231 11.90 5.44 -6.23
C ARG A 231 11.45 6.84 -6.66
N GLN A 232 11.54 7.13 -7.97
CA GLN A 232 11.07 8.39 -8.55
C GLN A 232 9.55 8.52 -8.44
N ALA A 233 8.81 7.42 -8.66
CA ALA A 233 7.36 7.39 -8.46
C ALA A 233 6.98 7.66 -7.00
N THR A 234 7.68 7.03 -6.04
CA THR A 234 7.49 7.26 -4.61
C THR A 234 7.75 8.72 -4.25
N LEU A 235 8.83 9.31 -4.77
CA LEU A 235 9.16 10.71 -4.54
C LEU A 235 8.08 11.64 -5.08
N LYS A 236 7.64 11.45 -6.33
CA LYS A 236 6.55 12.23 -6.95
C LYS A 236 5.25 12.12 -6.14
N ARG A 237 4.92 10.92 -5.65
CA ARG A 237 3.75 10.70 -4.80
C ARG A 237 3.82 11.50 -3.49
N PHE A 238 4.97 11.54 -2.81
CA PHE A 238 5.15 12.31 -1.58
C PHE A 238 5.21 13.82 -1.81
N GLN A 239 5.56 14.26 -3.02
CA GLN A 239 5.55 15.67 -3.42
C GLN A 239 4.17 16.13 -3.91
N ALA A 240 3.27 15.20 -4.27
CA ALA A 240 1.93 15.54 -4.66
C ALA A 240 1.18 16.25 -3.51
N PRO A 241 0.35 17.25 -3.81
CA PRO A 241 -0.51 17.86 -2.80
C PRO A 241 -1.39 16.81 -2.12
N PRO A 242 -1.62 16.91 -0.80
CA PRO A 242 -2.54 15.99 -0.13
C PRO A 242 -3.95 16.13 -0.71
N ASP A 243 -4.58 15.00 -1.00
CA ASP A 243 -5.98 14.98 -1.41
C ASP A 243 -6.87 15.07 -0.16
N THR A 244 -7.42 16.26 0.07
CA THR A 244 -8.36 16.49 1.17
C THR A 244 -9.82 16.27 0.75
N THR A 245 -10.08 16.01 -0.54
CA THR A 245 -11.45 15.88 -1.05
C THR A 245 -12.12 14.61 -0.58
N LEU A 246 -11.38 13.50 -0.45
CA LEU A 246 -11.93 12.26 0.08
C LEU A 246 -12.39 12.41 1.54
N GLU A 247 -11.67 13.19 2.33
CA GLU A 247 -12.04 13.46 3.72
C GLU A 247 -13.47 14.03 3.83
N SER A 248 -13.82 14.99 2.98
CA SER A 248 -15.15 15.60 2.97
C SER A 248 -16.22 14.73 2.28
N ARG A 249 -15.82 13.86 1.34
CA ARG A 249 -16.71 13.05 0.52
C ARG A 249 -16.94 11.62 1.05
N ALA A 250 -16.31 11.21 2.14
CA ALA A 250 -16.46 9.88 2.72
C ALA A 250 -17.94 9.51 3.02
N GLY A 251 -18.79 10.51 3.35
CA GLY A 251 -20.22 10.32 3.54
C GLY A 251 -21.01 9.98 2.27
N GLU A 252 -20.43 10.09 1.08
CA GLU A 252 -21.02 9.68 -0.20
C GLU A 252 -20.92 8.16 -0.43
N ILE A 253 -20.09 7.45 0.35
CA ILE A 253 -19.96 5.99 0.27
C ILE A 253 -21.29 5.35 0.70
N ALA A 254 -21.99 4.76 -0.26
CA ALA A 254 -23.31 4.19 -0.08
C ALA A 254 -23.31 2.64 -0.09
N VAL A 255 -22.17 2.02 -0.41
CA VAL A 255 -22.05 0.56 -0.43
C VAL A 255 -21.80 0.01 0.97
N PRO A 256 -22.22 -1.25 1.27
CA PRO A 256 -21.84 -1.92 2.51
C PRO A 256 -20.33 -1.80 2.74
N THR A 257 -19.94 -1.38 3.93
CA THR A 257 -18.53 -1.10 4.24
C THR A 257 -18.09 -1.80 5.53
N LEU A 258 -16.98 -2.53 5.45
CA LEU A 258 -16.28 -3.09 6.58
C LEU A 258 -14.99 -2.30 6.82
N ILE A 259 -14.76 -1.92 8.08
CA ILE A 259 -13.56 -1.23 8.54
C ILE A 259 -12.85 -2.16 9.52
N LEU A 260 -11.63 -2.55 9.19
CA LEU A 260 -10.74 -3.37 10.01
C LEU A 260 -9.55 -2.53 10.44
N TRP A 261 -9.14 -2.63 11.71
CA TRP A 261 -8.03 -1.81 12.20
C TRP A 261 -7.26 -2.49 13.32
N GLY A 262 -5.93 -2.35 13.29
CA GLY A 262 -5.08 -2.74 14.41
C GLY A 262 -5.11 -1.69 15.53
N ALA A 263 -5.34 -2.12 16.77
CA ALA A 263 -5.35 -1.21 17.91
C ALA A 263 -3.96 -0.59 18.18
N GLU A 264 -2.90 -1.31 17.81
CA GLU A 264 -1.50 -0.92 18.00
C GLU A 264 -0.88 -0.30 16.72
N ASP A 265 -1.72 0.08 15.74
CA ASP A 265 -1.23 0.72 14.52
C ASP A 265 -0.41 1.97 14.84
N GLN A 266 0.90 1.90 14.51
CA GLN A 266 1.84 2.99 14.74
C GLN A 266 1.94 3.96 13.55
N LEU A 267 1.35 3.63 12.40
CA LEU A 267 1.39 4.45 11.18
C LEU A 267 0.15 5.32 11.04
N ILE A 268 -1.04 4.74 11.23
CA ILE A 268 -2.32 5.46 11.24
C ILE A 268 -3.06 5.08 12.53
N PRO A 269 -3.10 5.95 13.55
CA PRO A 269 -3.74 5.65 14.81
C PRO A 269 -5.20 5.19 14.68
N ALA A 270 -5.62 4.26 15.53
CA ALA A 270 -6.93 3.60 15.44
C ALA A 270 -8.14 4.56 15.60
N ASP A 271 -7.93 5.78 16.09
CA ASP A 271 -8.97 6.81 16.14
C ASP A 271 -9.40 7.26 14.72
N ALA A 272 -8.56 7.08 13.70
CA ALA A 272 -8.96 7.31 12.31
C ALA A 272 -10.03 6.30 11.84
N ALA A 273 -10.06 5.09 12.40
CA ALA A 273 -11.13 4.12 12.14
C ALA A 273 -12.50 4.64 12.61
N GLU A 274 -12.55 5.27 13.78
CA GLU A 274 -13.76 5.88 14.29
C GLU A 274 -14.22 7.06 13.42
N VAL A 275 -13.28 7.84 12.86
CA VAL A 275 -13.60 8.90 11.91
C VAL A 275 -14.24 8.31 10.65
N TRP A 276 -13.65 7.24 10.08
CA TRP A 276 -14.25 6.52 8.96
C TRP A 276 -15.65 6.01 9.31
N HIS A 277 -15.80 5.33 10.45
CA HIS A 277 -17.07 4.74 10.88
C HIS A 277 -18.16 5.80 11.09
N SER A 278 -17.79 6.96 11.64
CA SER A 278 -18.74 8.07 11.85
C SER A 278 -19.24 8.69 10.53
N LYS A 279 -18.40 8.70 9.48
CA LYS A 279 -18.72 9.30 8.19
C LYS A 279 -19.43 8.33 7.24
N VAL A 280 -19.05 7.04 7.23
CA VAL A 280 -19.64 6.01 6.37
C VAL A 280 -20.80 5.34 7.08
N LYS A 281 -22.02 5.79 6.76
CA LYS A 281 -23.24 5.30 7.41
C LYS A 281 -23.45 3.82 7.19
N GLY A 282 -23.75 3.10 8.27
CA GLY A 282 -24.00 1.65 8.20
C GLY A 282 -22.75 0.79 8.05
N SER A 283 -21.57 1.38 8.10
CA SER A 283 -20.32 0.61 8.13
C SER A 283 -20.24 -0.26 9.39
N GLN A 284 -19.50 -1.37 9.30
CA GLN A 284 -19.12 -2.20 10.44
C GLN A 284 -17.66 -1.90 10.79
N LEU A 285 -17.35 -1.75 12.06
CA LEU A 285 -15.99 -1.51 12.57
C LEU A 285 -15.54 -2.68 13.44
N ILE A 286 -14.35 -3.21 13.16
CA ILE A 286 -13.66 -4.21 13.98
C ILE A 286 -12.26 -3.68 14.27
N VAL A 287 -11.93 -3.50 15.54
CA VAL A 287 -10.59 -3.14 16.01
C VAL A 287 -9.95 -4.36 16.67
N TYR A 288 -8.75 -4.72 16.23
CA TYR A 288 -8.01 -5.90 16.70
C TYR A 288 -6.99 -5.52 17.79
N PRO A 289 -7.22 -5.89 19.06
CA PRO A 289 -6.23 -5.66 20.12
C PRO A 289 -4.91 -6.39 19.86
N GLY A 290 -3.79 -5.72 20.13
CA GLY A 290 -2.45 -6.28 19.98
C GLY A 290 -1.96 -6.43 18.54
N ILE A 291 -2.63 -5.81 17.56
CA ILE A 291 -2.33 -5.90 16.12
C ILE A 291 -1.94 -4.52 15.59
N GLY A 292 -0.97 -4.50 14.69
CA GLY A 292 -0.45 -3.28 14.05
C GLY A 292 -1.20 -2.89 12.78
N HIS A 293 -0.48 -2.30 11.84
CA HIS A 293 -1.00 -1.68 10.62
C HIS A 293 -1.42 -2.65 9.52
N ILE A 294 -1.06 -3.93 9.64
CA ILE A 294 -1.25 -4.92 8.56
C ILE A 294 -1.91 -6.20 9.05
N PRO A 295 -3.17 -6.13 9.55
CA PRO A 295 -3.91 -7.29 10.07
C PRO A 295 -3.98 -8.46 9.09
N MET A 296 -3.94 -8.19 7.77
CA MET A 296 -3.96 -9.21 6.72
C MET A 296 -2.67 -10.05 6.68
N GLU A 297 -1.58 -9.59 7.27
CA GLU A 297 -0.32 -10.33 7.44
C GLU A 297 -0.08 -10.79 8.88
N GLU A 298 -0.56 -10.03 9.90
CA GLU A 298 -0.36 -10.39 11.31
C GLU A 298 -1.33 -11.47 11.82
N ILE A 299 -2.61 -11.36 11.42
CA ILE A 299 -3.69 -12.29 11.82
C ILE A 299 -4.54 -12.71 10.61
N PRO A 300 -3.92 -13.29 9.56
CA PRO A 300 -4.57 -13.51 8.28
C PRO A 300 -5.85 -14.35 8.39
N GLU A 301 -5.85 -15.41 9.20
CA GLU A 301 -7.01 -16.29 9.36
C GLU A 301 -8.20 -15.54 9.95
N LYS A 302 -7.96 -14.74 10.99
CA LYS A 302 -9.02 -14.01 11.68
C LYS A 302 -9.56 -12.86 10.82
N SER A 303 -8.67 -12.03 10.28
CA SER A 303 -9.06 -10.88 9.48
C SER A 303 -9.72 -11.28 8.16
N ALA A 304 -9.27 -12.39 7.53
CA ALA A 304 -9.93 -12.95 6.36
C ALA A 304 -11.31 -13.53 6.72
N ALA A 305 -11.45 -14.26 7.83
CA ALA A 305 -12.75 -14.82 8.25
C ALA A 305 -13.79 -13.73 8.54
N ASP A 306 -13.39 -12.63 9.21
CA ASP A 306 -14.27 -11.49 9.45
C ASP A 306 -14.69 -10.83 8.12
N THR A 307 -13.76 -10.70 7.17
CA THR A 307 -14.02 -10.20 5.82
C THR A 307 -14.95 -11.12 5.03
N ALA A 308 -14.70 -12.44 5.04
CA ALA A 308 -15.55 -13.43 4.36
C ALA A 308 -16.99 -13.39 4.89
N LYS A 309 -17.15 -13.36 6.22
CA LYS A 309 -18.45 -13.24 6.87
C LYS A 309 -19.21 -11.98 6.45
N PHE A 310 -18.51 -10.84 6.38
CA PHE A 310 -19.08 -9.59 5.94
C PHE A 310 -19.50 -9.67 4.46
N LEU A 311 -18.61 -10.12 3.59
CA LEU A 311 -18.88 -10.22 2.14
C LEU A 311 -20.01 -11.20 1.84
N ALA A 312 -20.07 -12.37 2.50
CA ALA A 312 -21.14 -13.35 2.33
C ALA A 312 -22.53 -12.79 2.71
N ALA A 313 -22.60 -11.84 3.64
CA ALA A 313 -23.84 -11.20 4.03
C ALA A 313 -24.31 -10.12 3.03
N HIS A 314 -23.43 -9.60 2.18
CA HIS A 314 -23.71 -8.45 1.32
C HIS A 314 -23.51 -8.71 -0.18
N LEU A 315 -22.79 -9.77 -0.55
CA LEU A 315 -22.61 -10.19 -1.94
C LEU A 315 -23.55 -11.37 -2.22
N THR A 316 -24.52 -11.19 -3.10
CA THR A 316 -25.22 -12.32 -3.70
C THR A 316 -24.36 -12.88 -4.83
N ALA A 317 -24.32 -14.20 -4.97
CA ALA A 317 -23.74 -14.81 -6.17
C ALA A 317 -24.41 -14.23 -7.43
N PRO A 318 -23.65 -13.98 -8.50
CA PRO A 318 -24.16 -13.40 -9.74
C PRO A 318 -25.22 -14.28 -10.42
#